data_42cec79c5d86b3ff39c9bf45c3522a8d
#
_entry.id   42cec79c5d86b3ff39c9bf45c3522a8d
#
_cell.length_a   1.000
_cell.length_b   1.000
_cell.length_c   1.000
_cell.angle_alpha   90.00
_cell.angle_beta   90.00
_cell.angle_gamma   90.00
#
_symmetry.space_group_name_H-M   'P 1'
#
loop_
_entity.id
_entity.type
_entity.pdbx_description
1 polymer ?
#
loop_
_entity_poly.entity_id
_entity_poly.type
_entity_poly.pdbx_seq_one_letter_code
_entity_poly.pdbx_strand_id
1 'polypeptide(L)'
;MAKKYSRSQYKKERNANKDTRPKATLRNARVSTTKAAFVLDAIRGKDVETALGILLYNPRYASSLIEKLLKSAIANAENNNGMDPANLYVAECYANKGPTMKRIKPRAQGRAYRILKRNSHITIVLDER
;
A
#
# COMPACT_ATOMS: atom_id res chain seq x y z
N MET A 1 1.25 37.14 -8.32
CA MET A 1 2.17 37.18 -7.16
C MET A 1 2.00 35.94 -6.30
N ALA A 2 3.05 35.18 -6.09
CA ALA A 2 3.00 34.01 -5.19
C ALA A 2 2.86 34.51 -3.74
N LYS A 3 1.84 34.05 -3.02
CA LYS A 3 1.67 34.33 -1.58
C LYS A 3 2.85 33.73 -0.82
N LYS A 4 3.68 34.55 -0.20
CA LYS A 4 4.70 34.10 0.73
C LYS A 4 4.02 33.68 2.05
N TYR A 5 3.78 32.40 2.21
CA TYR A 5 3.30 31.85 3.49
C TYR A 5 4.43 31.78 4.50
N SER A 6 4.13 32.16 5.76
CA SER A 6 5.03 31.86 6.86
C SER A 6 5.06 30.33 7.10
N ARG A 7 6.16 29.82 7.68
CA ARG A 7 6.31 28.39 7.98
C ARG A 7 5.15 27.83 8.84
N SER A 8 4.61 28.66 9.75
CA SER A 8 3.47 28.31 10.60
C SER A 8 2.15 28.23 9.81
N GLN A 9 1.90 29.14 8.88
CA GLN A 9 0.72 29.13 8.02
C GLN A 9 0.72 27.93 7.09
N TYR A 10 1.86 27.61 6.46
CA TYR A 10 2.01 26.40 5.64
C TYR A 10 1.75 25.11 6.43
N LYS A 11 2.21 25.04 7.69
CA LYS A 11 1.97 23.91 8.57
C LYS A 11 0.49 23.78 8.94
N LYS A 12 -0.22 24.90 9.19
CA LYS A 12 -1.66 24.92 9.48
C LYS A 12 -2.48 24.44 8.28
N GLU A 13 -2.21 24.96 7.08
CA GLU A 13 -2.91 24.55 5.85
C GLU A 13 -2.69 23.07 5.53
N ARG A 14 -1.45 22.57 5.66
CA ARG A 14 -1.14 21.15 5.46
C ARG A 14 -1.85 20.26 6.45
N ASN A 15 -2.00 20.69 7.71
CA ASN A 15 -2.70 19.91 8.73
C ASN A 15 -4.22 19.96 8.55
N ALA A 16 -4.78 21.09 8.07
CA ALA A 16 -6.20 21.21 7.77
C ALA A 16 -6.63 20.32 6.58
N ASN A 17 -5.75 20.14 5.62
CA ASN A 17 -5.99 19.30 4.42
C ASN A 17 -5.46 17.87 4.58
N LYS A 18 -5.15 17.45 5.81
CA LYS A 18 -4.65 16.08 6.06
C LYS A 18 -5.80 15.09 5.89
N ASP A 19 -5.57 14.09 5.05
CA ASP A 19 -6.47 12.95 4.90
C ASP A 19 -6.56 12.19 6.23
N THR A 20 -7.76 12.11 6.80
CA THR A 20 -8.07 11.45 8.07
C THR A 20 -8.60 10.04 7.89
N ARG A 21 -8.81 9.59 6.64
CA ARG A 21 -9.28 8.24 6.36
C ARG A 21 -8.32 7.19 6.93
N PRO A 22 -8.85 6.08 7.46
CA PRO A 22 -8.03 5.01 8.01
C PRO A 22 -7.15 4.40 6.91
N LYS A 23 -5.87 4.26 7.20
CA LYS A 23 -4.89 3.73 6.25
C LYS A 23 -3.85 2.88 6.93
N ALA A 24 -3.31 1.93 6.18
CA ALA A 24 -2.14 1.17 6.57
C ALA A 24 -1.11 1.16 5.42
N THR A 25 0.16 1.20 5.79
CA THR A 25 1.28 1.18 4.82
C THR A 25 2.30 0.14 5.23
N LEU A 26 2.55 -0.81 4.34
CA LEU A 26 3.63 -1.77 4.47
C LEU A 26 4.84 -1.28 3.69
N ARG A 27 5.93 -0.96 4.39
CA ARG A 27 7.17 -0.52 3.77
C ARG A 27 8.12 -1.70 3.52
N ASN A 28 8.88 -1.61 2.44
CA ASN A 28 9.91 -2.60 2.08
C ASN A 28 9.38 -4.04 1.93
N ALA A 29 8.16 -4.20 1.40
CA ALA A 29 7.62 -5.51 1.07
C ALA A 29 8.50 -6.20 0.01
N ARG A 30 8.85 -7.46 0.25
CA ARG A 30 9.72 -8.26 -0.64
C ARG A 30 8.96 -8.76 -1.88
N VAL A 31 8.31 -7.84 -2.57
CA VAL A 31 7.55 -8.10 -3.80
C VAL A 31 7.74 -6.95 -4.78
N SER A 32 7.71 -7.22 -6.08
CA SER A 32 7.76 -6.14 -7.07
C SER A 32 6.45 -5.39 -7.13
N THR A 33 6.51 -4.09 -7.42
CA THR A 33 5.32 -3.23 -7.56
C THR A 33 4.31 -3.77 -8.55
N THR A 34 4.74 -4.32 -9.68
CA THR A 34 3.87 -4.90 -10.71
C THR A 34 3.07 -6.10 -10.17
N LYS A 35 3.74 -7.00 -9.42
CA LYS A 35 3.08 -8.17 -8.83
C LYS A 35 2.10 -7.77 -7.70
N ALA A 36 2.46 -6.76 -6.90
CA ALA A 36 1.58 -6.22 -5.88
C ALA A 36 0.38 -5.49 -6.49
N ALA A 37 0.59 -4.65 -7.50
CA ALA A 37 -0.47 -3.91 -8.19
C ALA A 37 -1.52 -4.84 -8.78
N PHE A 38 -1.11 -5.94 -9.40
CA PHE A 38 -2.05 -6.93 -9.96
C PHE A 38 -3.02 -7.50 -8.91
N VAL A 39 -2.55 -7.74 -7.69
CA VAL A 39 -3.42 -8.22 -6.60
C VAL A 39 -4.28 -7.09 -6.04
N LEU A 40 -3.72 -5.88 -5.93
CA LEU A 40 -4.45 -4.70 -5.46
C LEU A 40 -5.60 -4.32 -6.40
N ASP A 41 -5.43 -4.46 -7.71
CA ASP A 41 -6.48 -4.18 -8.69
C ASP A 41 -7.70 -5.11 -8.51
N ALA A 42 -7.49 -6.34 -8.01
CA ALA A 42 -8.58 -7.27 -7.75
C ALA A 42 -9.44 -6.87 -6.53
N ILE A 43 -8.91 -6.10 -5.58
CA ILE A 43 -9.61 -5.70 -4.35
C ILE A 43 -10.06 -4.24 -4.33
N ARG A 44 -9.59 -3.43 -5.28
CA ARG A 44 -9.94 -2.00 -5.33
C ARG A 44 -11.45 -1.80 -5.48
N GLY A 45 -12.03 -0.92 -4.65
CA GLY A 45 -13.46 -0.58 -4.67
C GLY A 45 -14.39 -1.66 -4.10
N LYS A 46 -13.85 -2.76 -3.58
CA LYS A 46 -14.63 -3.84 -2.98
C LYS A 46 -14.79 -3.66 -1.48
N ASP A 47 -15.87 -4.22 -0.94
CA ASP A 47 -16.10 -4.26 0.50
C ASP A 47 -15.01 -5.10 1.17
N VAL A 48 -14.69 -4.77 2.40
CA VAL A 48 -13.58 -5.39 3.14
C VAL A 48 -13.74 -6.90 3.27
N GLU A 49 -14.94 -7.37 3.52
CA GLU A 49 -15.23 -8.81 3.62
C GLU A 49 -14.95 -9.55 2.31
N THR A 50 -15.45 -9.00 1.20
CA THR A 50 -15.19 -9.54 -0.15
C THR A 50 -13.70 -9.49 -0.50
N ALA A 51 -13.02 -8.39 -0.15
CA ALA A 51 -11.58 -8.23 -0.38
C ALA A 51 -10.75 -9.28 0.39
N LEU A 52 -11.09 -9.54 1.65
CA LEU A 52 -10.46 -10.60 2.45
C LEU A 52 -10.66 -11.98 1.84
N GLY A 53 -11.88 -12.29 1.38
CA GLY A 53 -12.17 -13.55 0.68
C GLY A 53 -11.33 -13.72 -0.58
N ILE A 54 -11.22 -12.68 -1.42
CA ILE A 54 -10.39 -12.70 -2.64
C ILE A 54 -8.91 -12.94 -2.29
N LEU A 55 -8.39 -12.26 -1.26
CA LEU A 55 -6.99 -12.40 -0.87
C LEU A 55 -6.67 -13.78 -0.29
N LEU A 56 -7.61 -14.38 0.45
CA LEU A 56 -7.44 -15.70 1.06
C LEU A 56 -7.31 -16.80 0.00
N TYR A 57 -8.14 -16.76 -1.06
CA TYR A 57 -8.13 -17.76 -2.12
C TYR A 57 -7.14 -17.48 -3.25
N ASN A 58 -6.49 -16.34 -3.26
CA ASN A 58 -5.51 -15.99 -4.29
C ASN A 58 -4.14 -16.62 -3.97
N PRO A 59 -3.60 -17.52 -4.81
CA PRO A 59 -2.36 -18.25 -4.54
C PRO A 59 -1.08 -17.42 -4.67
N ARG A 60 -1.18 -16.14 -5.03
CA ARG A 60 -0.02 -15.27 -5.22
C ARG A 60 0.60 -14.88 -3.88
N TYR A 61 1.93 -14.91 -3.81
CA TYR A 61 2.68 -14.49 -2.61
C TYR A 61 2.30 -13.09 -2.10
N ALA A 62 2.06 -12.14 -3.02
CA ALA A 62 1.64 -10.79 -2.65
C ALA A 62 0.32 -10.76 -1.86
N SER A 63 -0.58 -11.71 -2.09
CA SER A 63 -1.88 -11.77 -1.41
C SER A 63 -1.76 -11.94 0.09
N SER A 64 -0.86 -12.80 0.57
CA SER A 64 -0.65 -13.01 2.00
C SER A 64 -0.10 -11.77 2.72
N LEU A 65 0.72 -10.96 2.04
CA LEU A 65 1.23 -9.70 2.58
C LEU A 65 0.13 -8.63 2.62
N ILE A 66 -0.65 -8.55 1.54
CA ILE A 66 -1.74 -7.58 1.40
C ILE A 66 -2.89 -7.90 2.36
N GLU A 67 -3.18 -9.18 2.61
CA GLU A 67 -4.17 -9.62 3.61
C GLU A 67 -3.82 -9.12 5.02
N LYS A 68 -2.57 -9.29 5.44
CA LYS A 68 -2.09 -8.79 6.74
C LYS A 68 -2.18 -7.27 6.83
N LEU A 69 -1.84 -6.58 5.73
CA LEU A 69 -1.95 -5.13 5.65
C LEU A 69 -3.40 -4.66 5.72
N LEU A 70 -4.32 -5.34 5.04
CA LEU A 70 -5.75 -5.03 5.09
C LEU A 70 -6.32 -5.22 6.49
N LYS A 71 -5.98 -6.31 7.18
CA LYS A 71 -6.36 -6.52 8.60
C LYS A 71 -5.86 -5.41 9.51
N SER A 72 -4.63 -4.92 9.28
CA SER A 72 -4.10 -3.77 10.01
C SER A 72 -4.85 -2.47 9.70
N ALA A 73 -5.28 -2.26 8.45
CA ALA A 73 -6.09 -1.09 8.08
C ALA A 73 -7.47 -1.12 8.74
N ILE A 74 -8.11 -2.30 8.82
CA ILE A 74 -9.39 -2.49 9.51
C ILE A 74 -9.25 -2.17 11.00
N ALA A 75 -8.24 -2.72 11.67
CA ALA A 75 -7.98 -2.42 13.08
C ALA A 75 -7.71 -0.92 13.32
N ASN A 76 -7.05 -0.23 12.39
CA ASN A 76 -6.88 1.22 12.46
C ASN A 76 -8.21 1.97 12.31
N ALA A 77 -9.12 1.50 11.43
CA ALA A 77 -10.45 2.08 11.26
C ALA A 77 -11.28 1.94 12.54
N GLU A 78 -11.31 0.76 13.13
CA GLU A 78 -12.05 0.50 14.38
C GLU A 78 -11.50 1.31 15.56
N ASN A 79 -10.20 1.17 15.83
CA ASN A 79 -9.60 1.68 17.07
C ASN A 79 -9.35 3.20 17.04
N ASN A 80 -8.99 3.75 15.87
CA ASN A 80 -8.60 5.16 15.77
C ASN A 80 -9.76 6.05 15.30
N ASN A 81 -10.63 5.54 14.43
CA ASN A 81 -11.69 6.30 13.82
C ASN A 81 -13.09 5.90 14.33
N GLY A 82 -13.22 4.77 15.04
CA GLY A 82 -14.50 4.26 15.55
C GLY A 82 -15.48 3.84 14.45
N MET A 83 -14.96 3.43 13.28
CA MET A 83 -15.74 3.01 12.12
C MET A 83 -16.19 1.56 12.26
N ASP A 84 -17.39 1.25 11.72
CA ASP A 84 -17.92 -0.11 11.70
C ASP A 84 -17.30 -0.91 10.56
N PRO A 85 -16.63 -2.05 10.83
CA PRO A 85 -16.01 -2.90 9.82
C PRO A 85 -16.97 -3.37 8.72
N ALA A 86 -18.26 -3.55 9.04
CA ALA A 86 -19.27 -4.03 8.10
C ALA A 86 -19.52 -3.04 6.94
N ASN A 87 -19.31 -1.75 7.17
CA ASN A 87 -19.56 -0.69 6.19
C ASN A 87 -18.29 -0.24 5.46
N LEU A 88 -17.12 -0.83 5.80
CA LEU A 88 -15.85 -0.45 5.21
C LEU A 88 -15.66 -1.02 3.80
N TYR A 89 -15.06 -0.22 2.93
CA TYR A 89 -14.62 -0.65 1.62
C TYR A 89 -13.20 -0.14 1.31
N VAL A 90 -12.54 -0.77 0.33
CA VAL A 90 -11.20 -0.36 -0.12
C VAL A 90 -11.35 0.84 -1.06
N ALA A 91 -11.18 2.05 -0.55
CA ALA A 91 -11.30 3.28 -1.32
C ALA A 91 -10.11 3.45 -2.28
N GLU A 92 -8.90 3.34 -1.74
CA GLU A 92 -7.67 3.47 -2.52
C GLU A 92 -6.67 2.38 -2.12
N CYS A 93 -5.98 1.84 -3.11
CA CYS A 93 -4.87 0.93 -2.89
C CYS A 93 -3.82 1.09 -3.99
N TYR A 94 -2.56 1.17 -3.61
CA TYR A 94 -1.46 1.36 -4.54
C TYR A 94 -0.14 0.81 -4.00
N ALA A 95 0.77 0.51 -4.94
CA ALA A 95 2.12 0.02 -4.64
C ALA A 95 3.17 0.92 -5.29
N ASN A 96 4.02 1.51 -4.48
CA ASN A 96 5.13 2.35 -4.91
C ASN A 96 6.45 1.57 -4.89
N LYS A 97 7.41 1.98 -5.72
CA LYS A 97 8.75 1.37 -5.75
C LYS A 97 9.49 1.64 -4.45
N GLY A 98 10.04 0.57 -3.86
CA GLY A 98 10.98 0.64 -2.77
C GLY A 98 12.43 0.48 -3.23
N PRO A 99 13.39 0.44 -2.29
CA PRO A 99 14.80 0.23 -2.61
C PRO A 99 15.01 -1.13 -3.26
N THR A 100 15.71 -1.13 -4.39
CA THR A 100 16.03 -2.36 -5.13
C THR A 100 17.40 -2.87 -4.73
N MET A 101 17.48 -4.12 -4.27
CA MET A 101 18.76 -4.80 -4.01
C MET A 101 19.29 -5.39 -5.31
N LYS A 102 20.53 -5.05 -5.64
CA LYS A 102 21.20 -5.52 -6.85
C LYS A 102 22.09 -6.69 -6.51
N ARG A 103 22.02 -7.74 -7.32
CA ARG A 103 22.89 -8.91 -7.26
C ARG A 103 23.49 -9.15 -8.62
N ILE A 104 24.60 -9.89 -8.69
CA ILE A 104 25.29 -10.19 -9.94
C ILE A 104 25.25 -11.70 -10.16
N LYS A 105 24.90 -12.10 -11.37
CA LYS A 105 25.02 -13.49 -11.85
C LYS A 105 26.07 -13.55 -12.93
N PRO A 106 27.19 -14.29 -12.72
CA PRO A 106 28.20 -14.54 -13.76
C PRO A 106 27.61 -15.31 -14.94
N ARG A 107 27.99 -14.90 -16.14
CA ARG A 107 27.59 -15.53 -17.41
C ARG A 107 28.82 -15.83 -18.24
N ALA A 108 28.65 -16.44 -19.42
CA ALA A 108 29.71 -16.78 -20.33
C ALA A 108 30.55 -15.57 -20.77
N GLN A 109 31.82 -15.80 -21.13
CA GLN A 109 32.77 -14.79 -21.64
C GLN A 109 33.08 -13.67 -20.62
N GLY A 110 33.14 -13.96 -19.33
CA GLY A 110 33.48 -12.98 -18.28
C GLY A 110 32.40 -11.89 -18.08
N ARG A 111 31.22 -12.04 -18.66
CA ARG A 111 30.12 -11.09 -18.48
C ARG A 111 29.41 -11.33 -17.16
N ALA A 112 28.94 -10.23 -16.54
CA ALA A 112 28.11 -10.27 -15.35
C ALA A 112 26.76 -9.60 -15.62
N TYR A 113 25.66 -10.27 -15.27
CA TYR A 113 24.32 -9.73 -15.41
C TYR A 113 23.74 -9.42 -14.04
N ARG A 114 23.02 -8.30 -13.93
CA ARG A 114 22.35 -7.88 -12.70
C ARG A 114 21.06 -8.65 -12.48
N ILE A 115 20.87 -9.09 -11.24
CA ILE A 115 19.56 -9.56 -10.74
C ILE A 115 19.02 -8.48 -9.83
N LEU A 116 17.81 -7.97 -10.13
CA LEU A 116 17.15 -6.96 -9.35
C LEU A 116 16.19 -7.61 -8.37
N LYS A 117 16.49 -7.53 -7.07
CA LYS A 117 15.59 -7.93 -5.99
C LYS A 117 14.74 -6.71 -5.60
N ARG A 118 13.59 -6.58 -6.24
CA ARG A 118 12.70 -5.41 -6.09
C ARG A 118 11.92 -5.48 -4.80
N ASN A 119 11.73 -4.31 -4.17
CA ASN A 119 10.84 -4.11 -3.04
C ASN A 119 9.75 -3.11 -3.43
N SER A 120 8.65 -3.14 -2.69
CA SER A 120 7.56 -2.18 -2.84
C SER A 120 7.10 -1.63 -1.50
N HIS A 121 6.46 -0.47 -1.56
CA HIS A 121 5.71 0.12 -0.46
C HIS A 121 4.24 0.04 -0.84
N ILE A 122 3.44 -0.67 -0.05
CA ILE A 122 2.03 -0.91 -0.34
C ILE A 122 1.20 -0.09 0.65
N THR A 123 0.26 0.68 0.14
CA THR A 123 -0.67 1.47 0.96
C THR A 123 -2.10 1.08 0.62
N ILE A 124 -2.91 0.91 1.63
CA ILE A 124 -4.36 0.70 1.54
C ILE A 124 -5.05 1.78 2.36
N VAL A 125 -6.04 2.42 1.78
CA VAL A 125 -6.91 3.42 2.41
C VAL A 125 -8.32 2.87 2.38
N LEU A 126 -8.97 2.86 3.53
CA LEU A 126 -10.35 2.44 3.69
C LEU A 126 -11.26 3.67 3.83
N ASP A 127 -12.55 3.49 3.54
CA ASP A 127 -13.57 4.49 3.74
C ASP A 127 -14.91 3.79 4.04
N GLU A 128 -15.89 4.50 4.59
CA GLU A 128 -17.25 4.00 4.84
C GLU A 128 -18.18 4.35 3.67
N ARG A 129 -19.14 3.45 3.42
CA ARG A 129 -20.27 3.69 2.51
C ARG A 129 -21.49 4.14 3.25
#